data_4cf7cf4034f35860deb6fdd4c36adc47
#
_entry.id   4cf7cf4034f35860deb6fdd4c36adc47
#
_cell.length_a   1.000
_cell.length_b   1.000
_cell.length_c   1.000
_cell.angle_alpha   90.00
_cell.angle_beta   90.00
_cell.angle_gamma   90.00
#
_symmetry.space_group_name_H-M   'P 1'
#
loop_
_entity.id
_entity.type
_entity.pdbx_description
1 polymer ?
#
loop_
_entity_poly.entity_id
_entity_poly.type
_entity_poly.pdbx_seq_one_letter_code
_entity_poly.pdbx_strand_id
1 'polypeptide(L)' 'MKYAIIKCINGNYFVHAEGITDLNSAKVGYHGLCQQLWNAADVTTAMVMIADENLDCVGRYKEFIQHEN' A
#
# COMPACT_ATOMS: atom_id res chain seq x y z
N MET A 1 -0.05 7.29 17.54
CA MET A 1 -0.61 6.24 16.64
C MET A 1 0.44 5.86 15.63
N LYS A 2 0.54 4.58 15.32
CA LYS A 2 1.49 4.09 14.33
C LYS A 2 0.75 3.59 13.10
N TYR A 3 1.39 3.76 11.96
CA TYR A 3 0.83 3.35 10.67
C TYR A 3 1.73 2.34 10.00
N ALA A 4 1.15 1.53 9.14
CA ALA A 4 1.86 0.58 8.31
C ALA A 4 1.36 0.68 6.88
N ILE A 5 2.22 0.36 5.93
CA ILE A 5 1.82 0.27 4.52
C ILE A 5 1.79 -1.21 4.17
N ILE A 6 0.61 -1.69 3.82
CA ILE A 6 0.38 -3.09 3.47
C ILE A 6 0.21 -3.18 1.96
N LYS A 7 0.84 -4.15 1.36
CA LYS A 7 0.66 -4.42 -0.07
C LYS A 7 0.26 -5.87 -0.29
N CYS A 8 -0.55 -6.09 -1.30
CA CYS A 8 -0.91 -7.42 -1.77
C CYS A 8 -0.54 -7.46 -3.25
N ILE A 9 0.33 -8.38 -3.64
CA ILE A 9 0.80 -8.48 -5.01
C ILE A 9 0.52 -9.89 -5.51
N ASN A 10 -0.28 -10.00 -6.57
CA ASN A 10 -0.65 -11.28 -7.17
C ASN A 10 -1.19 -12.28 -6.13
N GLY A 11 -1.97 -11.78 -5.16
CA GLY A 11 -2.58 -12.59 -4.12
C GLY A 11 -1.74 -12.81 -2.88
N ASN A 12 -0.52 -12.28 -2.82
CA ASN A 12 0.37 -12.43 -1.67
C ASN A 12 0.47 -11.13 -0.88
N TYR A 13 0.34 -11.22 0.44
CA TYR A 13 0.33 -10.07 1.34
C TYR A 13 1.72 -9.81 1.91
N PHE A 14 2.10 -8.54 1.93
CA PHE A 14 3.39 -8.11 2.47
C PHE A 14 3.22 -6.83 3.28
N VAL A 15 4.02 -6.69 4.34
CA VAL A 15 4.16 -5.42 5.04
C VAL A 15 5.29 -4.67 4.35
N HIS A 16 4.95 -3.59 3.64
CA HIS A 16 5.95 -2.79 2.92
C HIS A 16 6.75 -1.90 3.88
N ALA A 17 6.06 -1.30 4.85
CA ALA A 17 6.68 -0.45 5.86
C ALA A 17 5.82 -0.45 7.10
N GLU A 18 6.45 -0.27 8.28
CA GLU A 18 5.73 -0.24 9.54
C GLU A 18 6.40 0.72 10.51
N GLY A 19 5.74 0.97 11.64
CA GLY A 19 6.29 1.86 12.65
C GLY A 19 6.29 3.33 12.26
N ILE A 20 5.47 3.72 11.29
CA ILE A 20 5.38 5.10 10.81
C ILE A 20 4.52 5.88 11.80
N THR A 21 5.06 6.94 12.37
CA THR A 21 4.37 7.72 13.41
C THR A 21 3.67 8.95 12.85
N ASP A 22 3.91 9.29 11.59
CA ASP A 22 3.38 10.48 10.95
C ASP A 22 2.56 10.08 9.71
N LEU A 23 1.30 10.51 9.66
CA LEU A 23 0.42 10.16 8.56
C LEU A 23 0.93 10.72 7.22
N ASN A 24 1.55 11.90 7.23
CA ASN A 24 2.09 12.45 5.99
C ASN A 24 3.21 11.58 5.42
N SER A 25 4.06 11.05 6.28
CA SER A 25 5.11 10.12 5.87
C SER A 25 4.51 8.84 5.31
N ALA A 26 3.45 8.34 5.93
CA ALA A 26 2.75 7.16 5.42
C ALA A 26 2.14 7.42 4.05
N LYS A 27 1.56 8.61 3.83
CA LYS A 27 0.99 8.99 2.54
C LYS A 27 2.05 9.04 1.45
N VAL A 28 3.21 9.61 1.75
CA VAL A 28 4.32 9.67 0.78
C VAL A 28 4.75 8.27 0.37
N GLY A 29 4.93 7.38 1.34
CA GLY A 29 5.29 6.00 1.05
C GLY A 29 4.21 5.27 0.28
N TYR A 30 2.95 5.49 0.64
CA TYR A 30 1.80 4.89 -0.03
C TYR A 30 1.73 5.31 -1.51
N HIS A 31 1.83 6.60 -1.79
CA HIS A 31 1.76 7.09 -3.16
C HIS A 31 2.96 6.62 -3.99
N GLY A 32 4.14 6.61 -3.39
CA GLY A 32 5.35 6.12 -4.06
C GLY A 32 5.23 4.65 -4.43
N LEU A 33 4.70 3.82 -3.53
CA LEU A 33 4.51 2.41 -3.80
C LEU A 33 3.43 2.19 -4.87
N CYS A 34 2.33 2.94 -4.83
CA CYS A 34 1.30 2.86 -5.86
C CYS A 34 1.89 3.17 -7.24
N GLN A 35 2.68 4.23 -7.34
CA GLN A 35 3.32 4.60 -8.60
C GLN A 35 4.25 3.50 -9.10
N GLN A 36 5.03 2.92 -8.19
CA GLN A 36 5.95 1.84 -8.53
C GLN A 36 5.20 0.63 -9.08
N LEU A 37 4.10 0.25 -8.44
CA LEU A 37 3.31 -0.92 -8.86
C LEU A 37 2.56 -0.67 -10.15
N TRP A 38 2.10 0.56 -10.40
CA TRP A 38 1.49 0.90 -11.68
C TRP A 38 2.47 0.77 -12.84
N ASN A 39 3.75 0.93 -12.58
CA ASN A 39 4.80 0.82 -13.61
C ASN A 39 5.44 -0.56 -13.66
N ALA A 40 5.05 -1.48 -12.78
CA ALA A 40 5.64 -2.82 -12.72
C ALA A 40 4.91 -3.76 -13.69
N ALA A 41 5.59 -4.16 -14.76
CA ALA A 41 4.98 -4.97 -15.82
C ALA A 41 4.67 -6.41 -15.37
N ASP A 42 5.35 -6.91 -14.35
CA ASP A 42 5.17 -8.28 -13.86
C ASP A 42 4.06 -8.41 -12.81
N VAL A 43 3.45 -7.29 -12.43
CA VAL A 43 2.35 -7.28 -11.46
C VAL A 43 1.03 -7.37 -12.21
N THR A 44 0.26 -8.43 -11.98
CA THR A 44 -1.06 -8.58 -12.59
C THR A 44 -2.11 -7.84 -11.79
N THR A 45 -2.16 -8.10 -10.49
CA THR A 45 -3.06 -7.41 -9.58
C THR A 45 -2.30 -6.99 -8.33
N ALA A 46 -2.66 -5.86 -7.77
CA ALA A 46 -2.07 -5.39 -6.53
C ALA A 46 -3.07 -4.56 -5.76
N MET A 47 -2.84 -4.46 -4.46
CA MET A 47 -3.58 -3.57 -3.58
C MET A 47 -2.59 -2.96 -2.61
N VAL A 48 -2.72 -1.66 -2.36
CA VAL A 48 -1.90 -0.96 -1.39
C VAL A 48 -2.82 -0.23 -0.43
N MET A 49 -2.52 -0.27 0.85
CA MET A 49 -3.31 0.49 1.83
C MET A 49 -2.43 0.97 2.97
N ILE A 50 -2.87 2.05 3.61
CA ILE A 50 -2.31 2.49 4.88
C ILE A 50 -3.18 1.89 5.98
N ALA A 51 -2.58 1.15 6.90
CA ALA A 51 -3.27 0.54 8.02
C ALA A 51 -2.83 1.19 9.33
N ASP A 52 -3.73 1.19 10.30
CA ASP A 52 -3.42 1.65 11.66
C ASP A 52 -2.97 0.47 12.54
N GLU A 53 -2.87 0.71 13.84
CA GLU A 53 -2.41 -0.30 14.79
C GLU A 53 -3.36 -1.49 14.91
N ASN A 54 -4.61 -1.32 14.52
CA ASN A 54 -5.63 -2.36 14.54
C ASN A 54 -5.79 -3.06 13.18
N LEU A 55 -4.93 -2.73 12.21
CA LEU A 55 -4.98 -3.23 10.84
C LEU A 55 -6.22 -2.73 10.07
N ASP A 56 -6.84 -1.66 10.54
CA ASP A 56 -7.93 -1.02 9.80
C ASP A 56 -7.37 -0.04 8.80
N CYS A 57 -8.01 0.04 7.64
CA CYS A 57 -7.61 0.99 6.61
C CYS A 57 -7.83 2.43 7.11
N VAL A 58 -6.80 3.26 6.99
CA VAL A 58 -6.85 4.65 7.42
C VAL A 58 -7.50 5.48 6.33
N GLY A 59 -8.67 6.06 6.63
CA GLY A 59 -9.38 6.90 5.68
C GLY A 59 -9.67 6.17 4.38
N ARG A 60 -9.26 6.79 3.27
CA ARG A 60 -9.46 6.23 1.93
C ARG A 60 -8.14 5.85 1.25
N TYR A 61 -7.08 5.68 2.04
CA TYR A 61 -5.76 5.37 1.50
C TYR A 61 -5.66 3.87 1.20
N LYS A 62 -6.35 3.48 0.14
CA LYS A 62 -6.37 2.11 -0.36
C LYS A 62 -6.57 2.17 -1.86
N GLU A 63 -5.71 1.50 -2.62
CA GLU A 63 -5.77 1.53 -4.07
C GLU A 63 -5.63 0.14 -4.63
N PHE A 64 -6.48 -0.18 -5.60
CA PHE A 64 -6.37 -1.41 -6.36
C PHE A 64 -5.69 -1.11 -7.69
N ILE A 65 -4.75 -1.96 -8.04
CA ILE A 65 -3.98 -1.85 -9.27
C ILE A 65 -4.23 -3.12 -10.07
N GLN A 66 -4.66 -2.96 -11.30
CA GLN A 66 -4.88 -4.10 -12.18
C GLN A 66 -4.32 -3.76 -13.55
N HIS A 67 -3.41 -4.59 -14.03
CA HIS A 67 -2.82 -4.44 -15.36
C HIS A 67 -3.55 -5.36 -16.32
N GLU A 68 -4.08 -4.78 -17.38
CA GLU A 68 -4.73 -5.53 -18.43
C GLU A 68 -3.70 -5.86 -19.51
N ASN A 69 -3.78 -7.08 -20.00
CA ASN A 69 -2.91 -7.53 -21.09
C ASN A 69 -3.60 -7.36 -22.44
#